data_849a47bcda1a3122a3f1398d61bcf4c2
#
_entry.id   849a47bcda1a3122a3f1398d61bcf4c2
#
_cell.length_a   1.000
_cell.length_b   1.000
_cell.length_c   1.000
_cell.angle_alpha   90.00
_cell.angle_beta   90.00
_cell.angle_gamma   90.00
#
_symmetry.space_group_name_H-M   'P 1'
#
loop_
_entity.id
_entity.type
_entity.pdbx_description
1 polymer ?
#
loop_
_entity_poly.entity_id
_entity_poly.type
_entity_poly.pdbx_seq_one_letter_code
_entity_poly.pdbx_strand_id
1 'polypeptide(L)'
;MKDSTRAKSSKQEKRIAKAIGGRQVVGSGSTPFLKGDVIAGDLFIEAKTKMNPSQSITVKKSWIDKAKEQSLAMRKSDYAIAVSFGDPKDYYLIEDSFMEELLKAREAVKQVQE
;
A
#
# COMPACT_ATOMS: atom_id res chain seq x y z
N MET A 1 4.50 -21.71 -13.89
CA MET A 1 3.16 -21.27 -13.68
C MET A 1 3.06 -19.81 -13.85
N LYS A 2 2.34 -19.45 -14.83
CA LYS A 2 2.30 -18.06 -15.26
C LYS A 2 1.49 -17.17 -14.38
N ASP A 3 0.56 -17.73 -13.63
CA ASP A 3 -0.32 -16.95 -12.81
C ASP A 3 0.22 -16.68 -11.42
N SER A 4 1.41 -17.20 -11.11
CA SER A 4 1.95 -17.09 -9.76
C SER A 4 2.21 -15.63 -9.35
N THR A 5 2.63 -14.77 -10.29
CA THR A 5 2.84 -13.36 -9.99
C THR A 5 1.55 -12.70 -9.58
N ARG A 6 0.50 -12.90 -10.35
CA ARG A 6 -0.80 -12.33 -10.04
C ARG A 6 -1.37 -12.91 -8.76
N ALA A 7 -1.16 -14.20 -8.52
CA ALA A 7 -1.63 -14.84 -7.31
C ALA A 7 -0.96 -14.27 -6.09
N LYS A 8 0.35 -14.05 -6.13
CA LYS A 8 1.07 -13.46 -5.01
C LYS A 8 0.64 -12.03 -4.75
N SER A 9 0.47 -11.24 -5.81
CA SER A 9 -0.01 -9.88 -5.69
C SER A 9 -1.40 -9.84 -5.07
N SER A 10 -2.29 -10.71 -5.52
CA SER A 10 -3.64 -10.76 -5.00
C SER A 10 -3.67 -11.15 -3.53
N LYS A 11 -2.83 -12.09 -3.12
CA LYS A 11 -2.73 -12.47 -1.72
C LYS A 11 -2.23 -11.33 -0.85
N GLN A 12 -1.24 -10.59 -1.36
CA GLN A 12 -0.72 -9.44 -0.65
C GLN A 12 -1.81 -8.38 -0.47
N GLU A 13 -2.53 -8.07 -1.53
CA GLU A 13 -3.58 -7.05 -1.48
C GLU A 13 -4.70 -7.43 -0.51
N LYS A 14 -5.10 -8.69 -0.53
CA LYS A 14 -6.12 -9.17 0.40
C LYS A 14 -5.65 -9.08 1.84
N ARG A 15 -4.39 -9.45 2.08
CA ARG A 15 -3.80 -9.37 3.41
C ARG A 15 -3.77 -7.94 3.92
N ILE A 16 -3.35 -7.00 3.06
CA ILE A 16 -3.29 -5.60 3.41
C ILE A 16 -4.68 -5.05 3.69
N ALA A 17 -5.63 -5.33 2.80
CA ALA A 17 -6.99 -4.83 2.96
C ALA A 17 -7.60 -5.29 4.28
N LYS A 18 -7.37 -6.54 4.63
CA LYS A 18 -7.86 -7.08 5.89
C LYS A 18 -7.20 -6.42 7.09
N ALA A 19 -5.89 -6.23 7.01
CA ALA A 19 -5.11 -5.71 8.14
C ALA A 19 -5.47 -4.26 8.48
N ILE A 20 -5.72 -3.43 7.48
CA ILE A 20 -5.94 -2.01 7.71
C ILE A 20 -7.39 -1.58 7.54
N GLY A 21 -8.30 -2.55 7.37
CA GLY A 21 -9.70 -2.23 7.21
C GLY A 21 -10.04 -1.57 5.90
N GLY A 22 -9.28 -1.91 4.85
CA GLY A 22 -9.48 -1.34 3.53
C GLY A 22 -10.14 -2.30 2.57
N ARG A 23 -10.10 -1.94 1.29
CA ARG A 23 -10.63 -2.79 0.24
C ARG A 23 -9.72 -2.78 -0.96
N GLN A 24 -9.71 -3.89 -1.70
CA GLN A 24 -8.98 -3.96 -2.94
C GLN A 24 -9.69 -3.14 -4.00
N VAL A 25 -8.89 -2.50 -4.85
CA VAL A 25 -9.44 -1.81 -6.01
C VAL A 25 -9.59 -2.84 -7.12
N VAL A 26 -10.82 -3.08 -7.52
CA VAL A 26 -11.08 -4.00 -8.62
C VAL A 26 -10.92 -3.22 -9.90
N GLY A 27 -9.88 -3.57 -10.66
CA GLY A 27 -9.63 -2.89 -11.92
C GLY A 27 -10.69 -3.21 -12.93
N SER A 28 -11.29 -2.16 -13.51
CA SER A 28 -12.12 -2.33 -14.68
C SER A 28 -11.19 -2.23 -15.89
N GLY A 29 -11.64 -2.70 -17.03
CA GLY A 29 -10.83 -2.62 -18.24
C GLY A 29 -10.47 -1.21 -18.64
N SER A 30 -11.21 -0.23 -18.16
CA SER A 30 -11.00 1.16 -18.53
C SER A 30 -9.95 1.89 -17.69
N THR A 31 -9.53 1.30 -16.56
CA THR A 31 -8.55 1.95 -15.70
C THR A 31 -7.48 0.96 -15.26
N PRO A 32 -6.58 0.60 -16.18
CA PRO A 32 -5.58 -0.43 -15.87
C PRO A 32 -4.63 -0.04 -14.73
N PHE A 33 -4.40 1.25 -14.50
CA PHE A 33 -3.50 1.68 -13.45
C PHE A 33 -4.10 1.57 -12.04
N LEU A 34 -5.39 1.23 -11.94
CA LEU A 34 -6.01 1.00 -10.63
C LEU A 34 -6.02 -0.45 -10.22
N LYS A 35 -5.48 -1.33 -11.05
CA LYS A 35 -5.42 -2.74 -10.76
C LYS A 35 -4.44 -3.05 -9.65
N GLY A 36 -4.87 -3.88 -8.71
CA GLY A 36 -3.96 -4.44 -7.73
C GLY A 36 -3.63 -3.53 -6.58
N ASP A 37 -4.43 -2.51 -6.37
CA ASP A 37 -4.18 -1.57 -5.29
C ASP A 37 -5.21 -1.71 -4.20
N VAL A 38 -4.94 -1.06 -3.06
CA VAL A 38 -5.81 -1.11 -1.89
C VAL A 38 -6.14 0.32 -1.46
N ILE A 39 -7.37 0.53 -1.05
CA ILE A 39 -7.80 1.82 -0.51
C ILE A 39 -8.29 1.61 0.92
N ALA A 40 -7.86 2.48 1.82
CA ALA A 40 -8.34 2.50 3.19
C ALA A 40 -8.54 3.96 3.59
N GLY A 41 -9.82 4.39 3.71
CA GLY A 41 -10.13 5.78 3.99
C GLY A 41 -9.52 6.72 2.96
N ASP A 42 -8.71 7.66 3.41
CA ASP A 42 -8.02 8.62 2.53
C ASP A 42 -6.66 8.14 2.08
N LEU A 43 -6.36 6.88 2.26
CA LEU A 43 -5.05 6.31 1.92
C LEU A 43 -5.14 5.42 0.70
N PHE A 44 -4.28 5.67 -0.26
CA PHE A 44 -4.08 4.82 -1.42
C PHE A 44 -2.81 4.01 -1.24
N ILE A 45 -2.88 2.71 -1.42
CA ILE A 45 -1.73 1.84 -1.21
C ILE A 45 -1.39 1.09 -2.48
N GLU A 46 -0.16 1.23 -2.92
CA GLU A 46 0.35 0.43 -4.02
C GLU A 46 1.15 -0.74 -3.43
N ALA A 47 0.78 -1.95 -3.80
CA ALA A 47 1.39 -3.16 -3.23
C ALA A 47 2.46 -3.70 -4.16
N LYS A 48 3.63 -4.02 -3.60
CA LYS A 48 4.75 -4.60 -4.31
C LYS A 48 5.27 -5.80 -3.54
N THR A 49 5.50 -6.90 -4.21
CA THR A 49 6.02 -8.09 -3.55
C THR A 49 7.04 -8.80 -4.42
N LYS A 50 7.99 -9.45 -3.76
CA LYS A 50 8.92 -10.36 -4.44
C LYS A 50 8.19 -11.66 -4.77
N MET A 51 8.54 -12.25 -5.88
CA MET A 51 7.96 -13.53 -6.28
C MET A 51 8.48 -14.66 -5.40
N ASN A 52 9.75 -14.63 -5.09
CA ASN A 52 10.38 -15.61 -4.22
C ASN A 52 10.96 -14.90 -3.00
N PRO A 53 11.04 -15.56 -1.86
CA PRO A 53 11.62 -14.93 -0.68
C PRO A 53 12.99 -14.36 -0.97
N SER A 54 13.24 -13.15 -0.50
CA SER A 54 14.47 -12.43 -0.79
C SER A 54 14.89 -11.64 0.45
N GLN A 55 16.19 -11.34 0.53
CA GLN A 55 16.71 -10.54 1.62
C GLN A 55 16.73 -9.05 1.28
N SER A 56 16.39 -8.72 0.06
CA SER A 56 16.42 -7.31 -0.35
C SER A 56 15.34 -7.03 -1.39
N ILE A 57 14.92 -5.78 -1.43
CA ILE A 57 14.00 -5.31 -2.45
C ILE A 57 14.40 -3.88 -2.81
N THR A 58 14.43 -3.59 -4.10
CA THR A 58 14.73 -2.25 -4.58
C THR A 58 13.45 -1.44 -4.68
N VAL A 59 13.42 -0.30 -3.99
CA VAL A 59 12.32 0.63 -4.09
C VAL A 59 12.67 1.66 -5.15
N LYS A 60 11.88 1.70 -6.21
CA LYS A 60 12.12 2.65 -7.29
C LYS A 60 11.37 3.95 -7.02
N LYS A 61 12.05 5.07 -7.28
CA LYS A 61 11.39 6.37 -7.12
C LYS A 61 10.15 6.47 -8.02
N SER A 62 10.17 5.80 -9.17
CA SER A 62 9.02 5.78 -10.07
C SER A 62 7.78 5.16 -9.42
N TRP A 63 7.96 4.24 -8.49
CA TRP A 63 6.83 3.69 -7.74
C TRP A 63 6.18 4.76 -6.88
N ILE A 64 7.04 5.58 -6.25
CA ILE A 64 6.56 6.65 -5.37
C ILE A 64 5.81 7.70 -6.20
N ASP A 65 6.42 8.12 -7.30
CA ASP A 65 5.82 9.13 -8.18
C ASP A 65 4.46 8.66 -8.71
N LYS A 66 4.39 7.40 -9.13
CA LYS A 66 3.16 6.82 -9.64
C LYS A 66 2.09 6.70 -8.56
N ALA A 67 2.47 6.25 -7.37
CA ALA A 67 1.51 6.11 -6.27
C ALA A 67 0.94 7.47 -5.88
N LYS A 68 1.79 8.48 -5.86
CA LYS A 68 1.36 9.85 -5.56
C LYS A 68 0.37 10.35 -6.62
N GLU A 69 0.68 10.12 -7.89
CA GLU A 69 -0.20 10.52 -8.98
C GLU A 69 -1.54 9.80 -8.90
N GLN A 70 -1.54 8.51 -8.63
CA GLN A 70 -2.77 7.74 -8.53
C GLN A 70 -3.60 8.16 -7.33
N SER A 71 -2.96 8.46 -6.20
CA SER A 71 -3.70 8.91 -5.02
C SER A 71 -4.42 10.23 -5.31
N LEU A 72 -3.75 11.13 -6.01
CA LEU A 72 -4.37 12.40 -6.40
C LEU A 72 -5.55 12.17 -7.35
N ALA A 73 -5.36 11.29 -8.33
CA ALA A 73 -6.42 10.98 -9.29
C ALA A 73 -7.65 10.37 -8.61
N MET A 74 -7.45 9.65 -7.52
CA MET A 74 -8.51 9.03 -6.76
C MET A 74 -9.00 9.90 -5.61
N ARG A 75 -8.52 11.13 -5.53
CA ARG A 75 -8.88 12.10 -4.49
C ARG A 75 -8.58 11.57 -3.09
N LYS A 76 -7.43 10.91 -2.96
CA LYS A 76 -6.95 10.46 -1.65
C LYS A 76 -5.89 11.43 -1.17
N SER A 77 -5.88 11.71 0.11
CA SER A 77 -4.94 12.68 0.67
C SER A 77 -3.54 12.10 0.83
N ASP A 78 -3.43 10.79 1.00
CA ASP A 78 -2.15 10.16 1.28
C ASP A 78 -1.95 8.91 0.46
N TYR A 79 -0.70 8.51 0.31
CA TYR A 79 -0.36 7.25 -0.34
C TYR A 79 0.69 6.51 0.48
N ALA A 80 0.78 5.22 0.24
CA ALA A 80 1.82 4.38 0.83
C ALA A 80 2.20 3.32 -0.19
N ILE A 81 3.42 2.81 -0.07
CA ILE A 81 3.84 1.66 -0.84
C ILE A 81 4.06 0.52 0.14
N ALA A 82 3.32 -0.56 -0.04
CA ALA A 82 3.46 -1.74 0.78
C ALA A 82 4.41 -2.68 0.08
N VAL A 83 5.50 -3.06 0.75
CA VAL A 83 6.50 -3.96 0.17
C VAL A 83 6.55 -5.25 0.97
N SER A 84 6.72 -6.34 0.25
CA SER A 84 6.88 -7.66 0.85
C SER A 84 8.12 -8.32 0.26
N PHE A 85 8.90 -8.98 1.11
CA PHE A 85 10.10 -9.69 0.68
C PHE A 85 9.79 -11.09 0.16
N GLY A 86 8.51 -11.39 -0.02
CA GLY A 86 8.09 -12.68 -0.54
C GLY A 86 7.44 -13.59 0.50
N ASP A 87 7.57 -13.24 1.77
CA ASP A 87 6.87 -13.92 2.86
C ASP A 87 5.60 -13.13 3.19
N PRO A 88 4.70 -13.66 4.02
CA PRO A 88 3.43 -12.98 4.31
C PRO A 88 3.58 -11.86 5.34
N LYS A 89 4.50 -10.95 5.09
CA LYS A 89 4.75 -9.80 5.92
C LYS A 89 4.88 -8.57 5.04
N ASP A 90 4.25 -7.47 5.44
CA ASP A 90 4.28 -6.23 4.69
C ASP A 90 4.93 -5.11 5.49
N TYR A 91 5.67 -4.27 4.79
CA TYR A 91 6.27 -3.07 5.34
C TYR A 91 5.77 -1.90 4.51
N TYR A 92 5.63 -0.74 5.15
CA TYR A 92 5.07 0.41 4.44
C TYR A 92 6.08 1.51 4.32
N LEU A 93 6.19 2.05 3.12
CA LEU A 93 6.98 3.24 2.85
C LEU A 93 6.02 4.40 2.69
N ILE A 94 6.18 5.43 3.51
CA ILE A 94 5.33 6.62 3.49
C ILE A 94 6.21 7.86 3.53
N GLU A 95 5.64 9.00 3.18
CA GLU A 95 6.38 10.25 3.25
C GLU A 95 6.58 10.68 4.70
N ASP A 96 7.62 11.47 4.93
CA ASP A 96 7.97 11.95 6.26
C ASP A 96 6.83 12.74 6.90
N SER A 97 6.16 13.59 6.14
CA SER A 97 5.06 14.39 6.66
C SER A 97 3.90 13.52 7.14
N PHE A 98 3.62 12.44 6.43
CA PHE A 98 2.56 11.51 6.84
C PHE A 98 2.95 10.78 8.12
N MET A 99 4.19 10.36 8.24
CA MET A 99 4.68 9.73 9.46
C MET A 99 4.53 10.65 10.66
N GLU A 100 4.92 11.93 10.49
CA GLU A 100 4.80 12.92 11.55
C GLU A 100 3.35 13.11 11.96
N GLU A 101 2.45 13.16 11.00
CA GLU A 101 1.03 13.30 11.29
C GLU A 101 0.50 12.10 12.09
N LEU A 102 0.89 10.89 11.70
CA LEU A 102 0.47 9.69 12.39
C LEU A 102 0.99 9.66 13.84
N LEU A 103 2.22 10.10 14.05
CA LEU A 103 2.78 10.15 15.39
C LEU A 103 2.06 11.17 16.26
N LYS A 104 1.72 12.31 15.71
CA LYS A 104 0.96 13.33 16.45
C LYS A 104 -0.43 12.82 16.81
N ALA A 105 -1.10 12.15 15.89
CA ALA A 105 -2.40 11.59 16.14
C ALA A 105 -2.34 10.53 17.23
N ARG A 106 -1.31 9.72 17.22
CA ARG A 106 -1.11 8.68 18.24
C ARG A 106 -0.91 9.29 19.62
N GLU A 107 -0.12 10.35 19.72
CA GLU A 107 0.12 11.03 20.99
C GLU A 107 -1.16 11.70 21.51
N ALA A 108 -1.94 12.30 20.62
CA ALA A 108 -3.19 12.92 21.00
C ALA A 108 -4.16 11.91 21.60
N VAL A 109 -4.24 10.71 21.02
CA VAL A 109 -5.10 9.64 21.52
C VAL A 109 -4.62 9.18 22.91
N LYS A 110 -3.31 9.05 23.08
CA LYS A 110 -2.75 8.65 24.37
C LYS A 110 -3.10 9.66 25.46
N GLN A 111 -3.01 10.95 25.15
CA GLN A 111 -3.32 11.99 26.13
C GLN A 111 -4.78 11.96 26.54
N VAL A 112 -5.65 11.70 25.59
CA VAL A 112 -7.09 11.62 25.88
C VAL A 112 -7.41 10.43 26.76
N GLN A 113 -6.67 9.33 26.61
CA GLN A 113 -6.92 8.10 27.37
C GLN A 113 -6.35 8.17 28.79
N GLU A 114 -5.44 9.08 29.05
CA GLU A 114 -4.92 9.28 30.38
C GLU A 114 -5.88 10.12 31.20
#